data_b22f58936d913f9bfa1b37e75b9266b6
#
_entry.id   b22f58936d913f9bfa1b37e75b9266b6
#
_cell.length_a   1.000
_cell.length_b   1.000
_cell.length_c   1.000
_cell.angle_alpha   90.00
_cell.angle_beta   90.00
_cell.angle_gamma   90.00
#
_symmetry.space_group_name_H-M   'P 1'
#
loop_
_entity.id
_entity.type
_entity.pdbx_description
1 polymer ?
#
loop_
_entity_poly.entity_id
_entity_poly.type
_entity_poly.pdbx_seq_one_letter_code
_entity_poly.pdbx_strand_id
1 'polypeptide(L)'
;MKKSAALGRLTALIITAFVDMVGLLMIIPLMPYYARNFGASALMVAMLMSAFTAAQLLAAPFWGRVSDRYGRRPALLVGLGAAAIAYVVFAFANTIWLLLLSRIVQGAGGGTTGVVQAYVADAVEPEERAKALGWISAATNVGVALGPPVGSFALKLFHVHGPGLIAAALCLFNIAFAWRYLSESRDMVEAKKVERRKGASLIAVKHVFTHSKEAAPRLIWVYAIGIGAFQGITAILALFLADRFGITADRIWVIFTFMGTISVITRAGVLGKAVDRWGEVR
;
A
#
# COMPACT_ATOMS: atom_id res chain seq x y z
N MET A 1 25.77 -18.49 -8.59
CA MET A 1 24.43 -19.05 -8.31
C MET A 1 23.64 -18.25 -7.26
N LYS A 2 24.19 -17.87 -6.09
CA LYS A 2 23.45 -17.10 -5.04
C LYS A 2 22.93 -15.74 -5.53
N LYS A 3 23.72 -14.97 -6.30
CA LYS A 3 23.34 -13.63 -6.81
C LYS A 3 22.17 -13.67 -7.81
N SER A 4 22.10 -14.66 -8.68
CA SER A 4 20.99 -14.85 -9.64
C SER A 4 19.67 -15.23 -8.93
N ALA A 5 19.74 -16.06 -7.89
CA ALA A 5 18.57 -16.42 -7.09
C ALA A 5 18.03 -15.25 -6.25
N ALA A 6 18.90 -14.38 -5.71
CA ALA A 6 18.51 -13.17 -5.01
C ALA A 6 17.83 -12.17 -5.95
N LEU A 7 18.35 -12.00 -7.16
CA LEU A 7 17.75 -11.13 -8.17
C LEU A 7 16.35 -11.61 -8.59
N GLY A 8 16.16 -12.91 -8.78
CA GLY A 8 14.83 -13.49 -9.10
C GLY A 8 13.80 -13.27 -7.97
N ARG A 9 14.21 -13.39 -6.70
CA ARG A 9 13.35 -13.10 -5.54
C ARG A 9 12.94 -11.63 -5.48
N LEU A 10 13.90 -10.73 -5.69
CA LEU A 10 13.64 -9.30 -5.68
C LEU A 10 12.69 -8.90 -6.83
N THR A 11 12.90 -9.44 -8.03
CA THR A 11 12.01 -9.21 -9.18
C THR A 11 10.58 -9.69 -8.88
N ALA A 12 10.42 -10.87 -8.30
CA ALA A 12 9.10 -11.37 -7.91
C ALA A 12 8.42 -10.44 -6.88
N LEU A 13 9.16 -9.94 -5.89
CA LEU A 13 8.64 -9.02 -4.89
C LEU A 13 8.26 -7.66 -5.50
N ILE A 14 9.05 -7.14 -6.44
CA ILE A 14 8.77 -5.90 -7.17
C ILE A 14 7.47 -6.01 -7.97
N ILE A 15 7.29 -7.12 -8.71
CA ILE A 15 6.06 -7.38 -9.48
C ILE A 15 4.85 -7.51 -8.53
N THR A 16 5.01 -8.25 -7.43
CA THR A 16 3.97 -8.39 -6.42
C THR A 16 3.54 -7.03 -5.84
N ALA A 17 4.49 -6.18 -5.48
CA ALA A 17 4.22 -4.85 -4.95
C ALA A 17 3.57 -3.92 -6.00
N PHE A 18 3.99 -4.01 -7.26
CA PHE A 18 3.38 -3.28 -8.37
C PHE A 18 1.92 -3.65 -8.57
N VAL A 19 1.61 -4.95 -8.70
CA VAL A 19 0.24 -5.44 -8.93
C VAL A 19 -0.68 -5.11 -7.77
N ASP A 20 -0.20 -5.24 -6.54
CA ASP A 20 -0.95 -4.87 -5.32
C ASP A 20 -1.32 -3.38 -5.33
N MET A 21 -0.36 -2.52 -5.70
CA MET A 21 -0.58 -1.07 -5.75
C MET A 21 -1.55 -0.67 -6.88
N VAL A 22 -1.49 -1.32 -8.04
CA VAL A 22 -2.49 -1.12 -9.12
C VAL A 22 -3.89 -1.43 -8.60
N GLY A 23 -4.09 -2.59 -7.95
CA GLY A 23 -5.37 -2.98 -7.37
C GLY A 23 -5.90 -1.98 -6.32
N LEU A 24 -5.03 -1.48 -5.45
CA LEU A 24 -5.39 -0.49 -4.44
C LEU A 24 -5.83 0.84 -5.07
N LEU A 25 -5.00 1.38 -5.98
CA LEU A 25 -5.21 2.72 -6.53
C LEU A 25 -6.30 2.79 -7.60
N MET A 26 -6.71 1.67 -8.19
CA MET A 26 -7.86 1.67 -9.09
C MET A 26 -9.18 1.92 -8.36
N ILE A 27 -9.27 1.64 -7.06
CA ILE A 27 -10.50 1.81 -6.27
C ILE A 27 -10.52 3.12 -5.48
N ILE A 28 -9.38 3.58 -4.95
CA ILE A 28 -9.31 4.75 -4.07
C ILE A 28 -9.99 5.99 -4.68
N PRO A 29 -9.71 6.41 -5.94
CA PRO A 29 -10.33 7.59 -6.53
C PRO A 29 -11.84 7.41 -6.80
N LEU A 30 -12.31 6.18 -6.95
CA LEU A 30 -13.71 5.87 -7.21
C LEU A 30 -14.54 5.77 -5.94
N MET A 31 -13.92 5.51 -4.80
CA MET A 31 -14.60 5.31 -3.52
C MET A 31 -15.60 6.41 -3.16
N PRO A 32 -15.28 7.72 -3.30
CA PRO A 32 -16.23 8.79 -3.00
C PRO A 32 -17.49 8.72 -3.85
N TYR A 33 -17.38 8.34 -5.12
CA TYR A 33 -18.53 8.20 -6.02
C TYR A 33 -19.43 7.02 -5.61
N TYR A 34 -18.83 5.87 -5.27
CA TYR A 34 -19.59 4.73 -4.74
C TYR A 34 -20.31 5.07 -3.45
N ALA A 35 -19.64 5.73 -2.51
CA ALA A 35 -20.24 6.13 -1.25
C ALA A 35 -21.41 7.10 -1.45
N ARG A 36 -21.29 8.06 -2.37
CA ARG A 36 -22.38 9.00 -2.70
C ARG A 36 -23.59 8.33 -3.30
N ASN A 37 -23.43 7.27 -4.10
CA ASN A 37 -24.57 6.50 -4.61
C ASN A 37 -25.41 5.87 -3.50
N PHE A 38 -24.82 5.69 -2.30
CA PHE A 38 -25.52 5.22 -1.09
C PHE A 38 -25.92 6.36 -0.15
N GLY A 39 -25.92 7.61 -0.62
CA GLY A 39 -26.32 8.78 0.17
C GLY A 39 -25.28 9.21 1.22
N ALA A 40 -24.02 8.78 1.09
CA ALA A 40 -22.98 9.13 2.06
C ALA A 40 -22.67 10.63 2.07
N SER A 41 -22.60 11.22 3.27
CA SER A 41 -22.06 12.56 3.47
C SER A 41 -20.55 12.59 3.26
N ALA A 42 -19.96 13.77 3.10
CA ALA A 42 -18.51 13.96 2.99
C ALA A 42 -17.76 13.38 4.22
N LEU A 43 -18.37 13.47 5.42
CA LEU A 43 -17.83 12.89 6.63
C LEU A 43 -17.79 11.35 6.56
N MET A 44 -18.84 10.71 6.06
CA MET A 44 -18.88 9.26 5.87
C MET A 44 -17.82 8.79 4.86
N VAL A 45 -17.59 9.55 3.78
CA VAL A 45 -16.51 9.25 2.83
C VAL A 45 -15.14 9.35 3.51
N ALA A 46 -14.91 10.40 4.29
CA ALA A 46 -13.67 10.53 5.06
C ALA A 46 -13.47 9.39 6.06
N MET A 47 -14.56 8.92 6.71
CA MET A 47 -14.52 7.76 7.60
C MET A 47 -14.16 6.46 6.86
N LEU A 48 -14.67 6.23 5.65
CA LEU A 48 -14.32 5.07 4.82
C LEU A 48 -12.81 5.04 4.49
N MET A 49 -12.24 6.20 4.16
CA MET A 49 -10.80 6.31 3.88
C MET A 49 -9.97 6.10 5.15
N SER A 50 -10.39 6.71 6.26
CA SER A 50 -9.72 6.59 7.55
C SER A 50 -9.80 5.17 8.12
N ALA A 51 -10.91 4.47 7.92
CA ALA A 51 -11.10 3.09 8.38
C ALA A 51 -10.08 2.12 7.79
N PHE A 52 -9.75 2.26 6.50
CA PHE A 52 -8.67 1.49 5.87
C PHE A 52 -7.32 1.72 6.57
N THR A 53 -6.93 2.99 6.73
CA THR A 53 -5.64 3.35 7.34
C THR A 53 -5.58 2.96 8.81
N ALA A 54 -6.67 3.14 9.55
CA ALA A 54 -6.75 2.72 10.95
C ALA A 54 -6.63 1.19 11.11
N ALA A 55 -7.36 0.43 10.29
CA ALA A 55 -7.27 -1.03 10.28
C ALA A 55 -5.85 -1.49 9.92
N GLN A 56 -5.21 -0.86 8.93
CA GLN A 56 -3.83 -1.15 8.53
C GLN A 56 -2.84 -0.89 9.66
N LEU A 57 -2.97 0.26 10.35
CA LEU A 57 -2.10 0.62 11.47
C LEU A 57 -2.23 -0.39 12.62
N LEU A 58 -3.46 -0.76 12.98
CA LEU A 58 -3.72 -1.73 14.04
C LEU A 58 -3.25 -3.15 13.67
N ALA A 59 -3.36 -3.53 12.40
CA ALA A 59 -2.95 -4.84 11.92
C ALA A 59 -1.43 -4.96 11.70
N ALA A 60 -0.70 -3.87 11.47
CA ALA A 60 0.73 -3.90 11.16
C ALA A 60 1.58 -4.66 12.21
N PRO A 61 1.43 -4.45 13.53
CA PRO A 61 2.17 -5.21 14.54
C PRO A 61 1.79 -6.71 14.57
N PHE A 62 0.55 -7.04 14.20
CA PHE A 62 0.11 -8.42 14.08
C PHE A 62 0.80 -9.10 12.89
N TRP A 63 0.80 -8.48 11.71
CA TRP A 63 1.47 -8.98 10.52
C TRP A 63 2.99 -9.12 10.71
N GLY A 64 3.62 -8.18 11.40
CA GLY A 64 5.02 -8.30 11.79
C GLY A 64 5.28 -9.60 12.57
N ARG A 65 4.47 -9.88 13.60
CA ARG A 65 4.58 -11.12 14.41
C ARG A 65 4.29 -12.39 13.61
N VAL A 66 3.24 -12.36 12.79
CA VAL A 66 2.87 -13.51 11.93
C VAL A 66 4.00 -13.82 10.96
N SER A 67 4.55 -12.81 10.28
CA SER A 67 5.62 -12.98 9.31
C SER A 67 6.94 -13.43 9.96
N ASP A 68 7.18 -13.02 11.20
CA ASP A 68 8.33 -13.47 11.95
C ASP A 68 8.20 -14.92 12.43
N ARG A 69 6.99 -15.38 12.72
CA ARG A 69 6.74 -16.74 13.24
C ARG A 69 6.55 -17.78 12.16
N TYR A 70 5.85 -17.41 11.08
CA TYR A 70 5.43 -18.34 10.03
C TYR A 70 6.16 -18.14 8.70
N GLY A 71 6.96 -17.08 8.58
CA GLY A 71 7.69 -16.72 7.38
C GLY A 71 7.09 -15.52 6.65
N ARG A 72 7.92 -14.88 5.81
CA ARG A 72 7.54 -13.68 5.06
C ARG A 72 6.54 -14.00 3.95
N ARG A 73 6.80 -15.09 3.22
CA ARG A 73 5.97 -15.52 2.10
C ARG A 73 4.53 -15.87 2.49
N PRO A 74 4.26 -16.73 3.50
CA PRO A 74 2.90 -17.01 3.95
C PRO A 74 2.16 -15.75 4.40
N ALA A 75 2.83 -14.85 5.13
CA ALA A 75 2.22 -13.61 5.59
C ALA A 75 1.77 -12.72 4.42
N LEU A 76 2.60 -12.59 3.38
CA LEU A 76 2.25 -11.84 2.16
C LEU A 76 1.07 -12.48 1.43
N LEU A 77 1.07 -13.81 1.26
CA LEU A 77 -0.02 -14.52 0.57
C LEU A 77 -1.37 -14.38 1.28
N VAL A 78 -1.37 -14.47 2.61
CA VAL A 78 -2.59 -14.29 3.41
C VAL A 78 -3.08 -12.83 3.35
N GLY A 79 -2.17 -11.86 3.39
CA GLY A 79 -2.51 -10.44 3.21
C GLY A 79 -3.15 -10.15 1.85
N LEU A 80 -2.58 -10.69 0.77
CA LEU A 80 -3.16 -10.61 -0.59
C LEU A 80 -4.53 -11.31 -0.65
N GLY A 81 -4.69 -12.45 0.03
CA GLY A 81 -5.96 -13.14 0.13
C GLY A 81 -7.06 -12.30 0.81
N ALA A 82 -6.72 -11.64 1.91
CA ALA A 82 -7.62 -10.71 2.59
C ALA A 82 -7.99 -9.52 1.67
N ALA A 83 -7.04 -8.99 0.90
CA ALA A 83 -7.29 -7.94 -0.07
C ALA A 83 -8.22 -8.42 -1.20
N ALA A 84 -8.02 -9.64 -1.73
CA ALA A 84 -8.90 -10.22 -2.75
C ALA A 84 -10.35 -10.35 -2.25
N ILE A 85 -10.54 -10.85 -1.03
CA ILE A 85 -11.86 -10.93 -0.38
C ILE A 85 -12.48 -9.55 -0.22
N ALA A 86 -11.70 -8.56 0.25
CA ALA A 86 -12.16 -7.19 0.42
C ALA A 86 -12.61 -6.57 -0.90
N TYR A 87 -11.92 -6.84 -2.02
CA TYR A 87 -12.31 -6.35 -3.34
C TYR A 87 -13.57 -7.02 -3.87
N VAL A 88 -13.78 -8.31 -3.58
CA VAL A 88 -15.06 -8.98 -3.89
C VAL A 88 -16.20 -8.35 -3.09
N VAL A 89 -16.01 -8.14 -1.78
CA VAL A 89 -17.02 -7.45 -0.93
C VAL A 89 -17.29 -6.04 -1.47
N PHE A 90 -16.25 -5.31 -1.88
CA PHE A 90 -16.40 -3.99 -2.51
C PHE A 90 -17.22 -4.07 -3.81
N ALA A 91 -16.93 -5.04 -4.69
CA ALA A 91 -17.61 -5.18 -5.98
C ALA A 91 -19.12 -5.38 -5.83
N PHE A 92 -19.55 -6.10 -4.79
CA PHE A 92 -20.95 -6.40 -4.52
C PHE A 92 -21.56 -5.58 -3.37
N ALA A 93 -20.85 -4.52 -2.95
CA ALA A 93 -21.38 -3.65 -1.91
C ALA A 93 -22.62 -2.90 -2.41
N ASN A 94 -23.71 -3.06 -1.70
CA ASN A 94 -25.00 -2.41 -1.95
C ASN A 94 -25.41 -1.46 -0.80
N THR A 95 -24.57 -1.32 0.20
CA THR A 95 -24.73 -0.44 1.35
C THR A 95 -23.41 0.18 1.75
N ILE A 96 -23.48 1.35 2.44
CA ILE A 96 -22.31 2.01 2.99
C ILE A 96 -21.55 1.13 4.00
N TRP A 97 -22.27 0.27 4.72
CA TRP A 97 -21.68 -0.64 5.71
C TRP A 97 -20.83 -1.74 5.07
N LEU A 98 -21.25 -2.26 3.91
CA LEU A 98 -20.45 -3.22 3.14
C LEU A 98 -19.22 -2.56 2.54
N LEU A 99 -19.32 -1.29 2.09
CA LEU A 99 -18.13 -0.50 1.72
C LEU A 99 -17.19 -0.35 2.90
N LEU A 100 -17.70 -0.01 4.08
CA LEU A 100 -16.88 0.13 5.30
C LEU A 100 -16.21 -1.20 5.67
N LEU A 101 -16.95 -2.30 5.64
CA LEU A 101 -16.40 -3.63 5.90
C LEU A 101 -15.27 -3.96 4.91
N SER A 102 -15.47 -3.69 3.61
CA SER A 102 -14.43 -3.90 2.61
C SER A 102 -13.16 -3.11 2.93
N ARG A 103 -13.28 -1.86 3.42
CA ARG A 103 -12.15 -1.03 3.80
C ARG A 103 -11.42 -1.56 5.04
N ILE A 104 -12.17 -2.00 6.04
CA ILE A 104 -11.60 -2.59 7.26
C ILE A 104 -10.86 -3.90 6.93
N VAL A 105 -11.47 -4.80 6.15
CA VAL A 105 -10.85 -6.08 5.76
C VAL A 105 -9.61 -5.83 4.91
N GLN A 106 -9.68 -4.93 3.94
CA GLN A 106 -8.53 -4.58 3.10
C GLN A 106 -7.40 -3.95 3.91
N GLY A 107 -7.72 -3.02 4.82
CA GLY A 107 -6.74 -2.39 5.71
C GLY A 107 -6.10 -3.42 6.64
N ALA A 108 -6.90 -4.29 7.23
CA ALA A 108 -6.40 -5.37 8.08
C ALA A 108 -5.48 -6.34 7.32
N GLY A 109 -5.76 -6.63 6.06
CA GLY A 109 -4.87 -7.40 5.18
C GLY A 109 -3.65 -6.61 4.70
N GLY A 110 -3.78 -5.27 4.57
CA GLY A 110 -2.76 -4.38 4.01
C GLY A 110 -1.56 -4.06 4.92
N GLY A 111 -1.50 -4.58 6.14
CA GLY A 111 -0.36 -4.43 7.05
C GLY A 111 0.93 -5.11 6.57
N THR A 112 0.95 -5.59 5.33
CA THR A 112 2.05 -6.35 4.70
C THR A 112 3.22 -5.47 4.23
N THR A 113 3.08 -4.15 4.19
CA THR A 113 4.18 -3.23 3.77
C THR A 113 5.45 -3.45 4.63
N GLY A 114 5.29 -3.59 5.93
CA GLY A 114 6.40 -3.93 6.84
C GLY A 114 6.98 -5.32 6.56
N VAL A 115 6.15 -6.27 6.11
CA VAL A 115 6.59 -7.62 5.72
C VAL A 115 7.42 -7.55 4.44
N VAL A 116 7.05 -6.72 3.47
CA VAL A 116 7.84 -6.47 2.24
C VAL A 116 9.21 -5.91 2.58
N GLN A 117 9.27 -4.90 3.46
CA GLN A 117 10.55 -4.32 3.92
C GLN A 117 11.42 -5.35 4.65
N ALA A 118 10.80 -6.16 5.53
CA ALA A 118 11.49 -7.22 6.23
C ALA A 118 11.98 -8.32 5.27
N TYR A 119 11.19 -8.65 4.23
CA TYR A 119 11.62 -9.59 3.20
C TYR A 119 12.88 -9.11 2.48
N VAL A 120 12.94 -7.82 2.10
CA VAL A 120 14.14 -7.23 1.50
C VAL A 120 15.33 -7.30 2.45
N ALA A 121 15.12 -6.98 3.72
CA ALA A 121 16.18 -7.04 4.72
C ALA A 121 16.75 -8.47 4.92
N ASP A 122 15.89 -9.49 4.76
CA ASP A 122 16.30 -10.90 4.90
C ASP A 122 16.91 -11.46 3.59
N ALA A 123 16.52 -10.95 2.41
CA ALA A 123 16.88 -11.51 1.11
C ALA A 123 18.05 -10.80 0.41
N VAL A 124 18.40 -9.58 0.84
CA VAL A 124 19.37 -8.70 0.16
C VAL A 124 20.47 -8.26 1.13
N GLU A 125 21.71 -8.25 0.64
CA GLU A 125 22.88 -7.78 1.40
C GLU A 125 22.68 -6.33 1.88
N PRO A 126 23.20 -5.95 3.07
CA PRO A 126 22.96 -4.65 3.69
C PRO A 126 23.24 -3.46 2.74
N GLU A 127 24.30 -3.54 1.95
CA GLU A 127 24.77 -2.49 1.04
C GLU A 127 23.82 -2.29 -0.15
N GLU A 128 23.08 -3.31 -0.55
CA GLU A 128 22.13 -3.27 -1.67
C GLU A 128 20.67 -3.02 -1.24
N ARG A 129 20.37 -3.01 0.07
CA ARG A 129 18.99 -2.87 0.59
C ARG A 129 18.33 -1.56 0.17
N ALA A 130 19.04 -0.45 0.25
CA ALA A 130 18.50 0.86 -0.15
C ALA A 130 18.09 0.87 -1.63
N LYS A 131 18.93 0.28 -2.49
CA LYS A 131 18.65 0.13 -3.93
C LYS A 131 17.44 -0.78 -4.18
N ALA A 132 17.34 -1.91 -3.48
CA ALA A 132 16.21 -2.84 -3.59
C ALA A 132 14.89 -2.17 -3.17
N LEU A 133 14.86 -1.44 -2.05
CA LEU A 133 13.71 -0.67 -1.60
C LEU A 133 13.37 0.46 -2.59
N GLY A 134 14.37 1.06 -3.21
CA GLY A 134 14.20 2.04 -4.29
C GLY A 134 13.46 1.46 -5.49
N TRP A 135 13.80 0.24 -5.94
CA TRP A 135 13.11 -0.44 -7.02
C TRP A 135 11.66 -0.79 -6.66
N ILE A 136 11.39 -1.25 -5.43
CA ILE A 136 10.02 -1.50 -4.96
C ILE A 136 9.23 -0.20 -4.96
N SER A 137 9.81 0.90 -4.45
CA SER A 137 9.17 2.22 -4.47
C SER A 137 8.90 2.72 -5.89
N ALA A 138 9.80 2.50 -6.82
CA ALA A 138 9.58 2.84 -8.23
C ALA A 138 8.41 2.05 -8.82
N ALA A 139 8.37 0.73 -8.61
CA ALA A 139 7.30 -0.13 -9.08
C ALA A 139 5.94 0.24 -8.47
N THR A 140 5.88 0.51 -7.17
CA THR A 140 4.64 0.97 -6.52
C THR A 140 4.17 2.32 -7.07
N ASN A 141 5.08 3.27 -7.36
CA ASN A 141 4.71 4.55 -7.97
C ASN A 141 4.16 4.39 -9.39
N VAL A 142 4.70 3.47 -10.20
CA VAL A 142 4.12 3.12 -11.51
C VAL A 142 2.71 2.53 -11.31
N GLY A 143 2.53 1.68 -10.30
CA GLY A 143 1.21 1.16 -9.92
C GLY A 143 0.23 2.28 -9.52
N VAL A 144 0.69 3.29 -8.79
CA VAL A 144 -0.11 4.49 -8.44
C VAL A 144 -0.57 5.24 -9.70
N ALA A 145 0.29 5.38 -10.70
CA ALA A 145 -0.06 6.07 -11.94
C ALA A 145 -1.02 5.26 -12.83
N LEU A 146 -0.87 3.92 -12.85
CA LEU A 146 -1.69 3.04 -13.71
C LEU A 146 -3.01 2.60 -13.07
N GLY A 147 -3.10 2.58 -11.74
CA GLY A 147 -4.30 2.16 -11.02
C GLY A 147 -5.57 2.91 -11.45
N PRO A 148 -5.61 4.25 -11.37
CA PRO A 148 -6.80 5.03 -11.70
C PRO A 148 -7.31 4.84 -13.15
N PRO A 149 -6.47 4.85 -14.21
CA PRO A 149 -6.90 4.50 -15.55
C PRO A 149 -7.54 3.12 -15.64
N VAL A 150 -6.91 2.10 -15.05
CA VAL A 150 -7.44 0.74 -15.03
C VAL A 150 -8.79 0.68 -14.33
N GLY A 151 -8.94 1.37 -13.19
CA GLY A 151 -10.20 1.45 -12.45
C GLY A 151 -11.33 2.12 -13.24
N SER A 152 -11.04 3.26 -13.88
CA SER A 152 -12.02 3.96 -14.70
C SER A 152 -12.39 3.18 -15.97
N PHE A 153 -11.44 2.48 -16.58
CA PHE A 153 -11.71 1.58 -17.70
C PHE A 153 -12.57 0.39 -17.29
N ALA A 154 -12.25 -0.22 -16.13
CA ALA A 154 -13.05 -1.28 -15.54
C ALA A 154 -14.50 -0.86 -15.27
N LEU A 155 -14.69 0.38 -14.76
CA LEU A 155 -16.01 0.97 -14.53
C LEU A 155 -16.81 1.12 -15.84
N LYS A 156 -16.15 1.53 -16.93
CA LYS A 156 -16.79 1.67 -18.24
C LYS A 156 -17.22 0.34 -18.84
N LEU A 157 -16.38 -0.70 -18.73
CA LEU A 157 -16.64 -2.01 -19.34
C LEU A 157 -17.64 -2.86 -18.53
N PHE A 158 -17.52 -2.86 -17.22
CA PHE A 158 -18.23 -3.79 -16.33
C PHE A 158 -19.09 -3.05 -15.30
N HIS A 159 -19.39 -1.80 -15.55
CA HIS A 159 -20.20 -0.95 -14.67
C HIS A 159 -19.67 -0.93 -13.24
N VAL A 160 -20.59 -0.75 -12.29
CA VAL A 160 -20.27 -0.57 -10.85
C VAL A 160 -19.50 -1.74 -10.21
N HIS A 161 -19.64 -2.96 -10.74
CA HIS A 161 -18.93 -4.13 -10.23
C HIS A 161 -17.48 -4.27 -10.75
N GLY A 162 -17.20 -3.63 -11.90
CA GLY A 162 -15.96 -3.80 -12.65
C GLY A 162 -14.68 -3.54 -11.86
N PRO A 163 -14.51 -2.38 -11.24
CA PRO A 163 -13.29 -2.07 -10.51
C PRO A 163 -12.96 -3.08 -9.40
N GLY A 164 -13.97 -3.47 -8.61
CA GLY A 164 -13.77 -4.45 -7.54
C GLY A 164 -13.42 -5.86 -8.07
N LEU A 165 -14.11 -6.32 -9.13
CA LEU A 165 -13.84 -7.64 -9.71
C LEU A 165 -12.46 -7.71 -10.37
N ILE A 166 -12.05 -6.67 -11.11
CA ILE A 166 -10.71 -6.63 -11.72
C ILE A 166 -9.64 -6.53 -10.62
N ALA A 167 -9.85 -5.75 -9.56
CA ALA A 167 -8.92 -5.70 -8.45
C ALA A 167 -8.80 -7.06 -7.74
N ALA A 168 -9.92 -7.76 -7.53
CA ALA A 168 -9.91 -9.12 -6.98
C ALA A 168 -9.16 -10.10 -7.89
N ALA A 169 -9.40 -10.05 -9.21
CA ALA A 169 -8.71 -10.89 -10.19
C ALA A 169 -7.20 -10.60 -10.21
N LEU A 170 -6.78 -9.32 -10.14
CA LEU A 170 -5.37 -8.94 -10.01
C LEU A 170 -4.74 -9.49 -8.72
N CYS A 171 -5.46 -9.44 -7.59
CA CYS A 171 -4.97 -10.03 -6.34
C CYS A 171 -4.85 -11.57 -6.45
N LEU A 172 -5.80 -12.26 -7.05
CA LEU A 172 -5.72 -13.70 -7.27
C LEU A 172 -4.55 -14.07 -8.19
N PHE A 173 -4.37 -13.32 -9.28
CA PHE A 173 -3.19 -13.45 -10.13
C PHE A 173 -1.89 -13.23 -9.35
N ASN A 174 -1.86 -12.19 -8.52
CA ASN A 174 -0.70 -11.86 -7.69
C ASN A 174 -0.40 -12.94 -6.64
N ILE A 175 -1.44 -13.55 -6.04
CA ILE A 175 -1.31 -14.70 -5.14
C ILE A 175 -0.68 -15.88 -5.89
N ALA A 176 -1.22 -16.26 -7.06
CA ALA A 176 -0.69 -17.35 -7.88
C ALA A 176 0.77 -17.08 -8.30
N PHE A 177 1.06 -15.85 -8.73
CA PHE A 177 2.41 -15.41 -9.10
C PHE A 177 3.37 -15.47 -7.90
N ALA A 178 3.01 -14.88 -6.77
CA ALA A 178 3.82 -14.90 -5.56
C ALA A 178 3.99 -16.32 -5.01
N TRP A 179 2.94 -17.13 -5.07
CA TRP A 179 3.04 -18.54 -4.66
C TRP A 179 4.01 -19.33 -5.53
N ARG A 180 4.07 -19.05 -6.84
CA ARG A 180 4.96 -19.76 -7.78
C ARG A 180 6.41 -19.28 -7.75
N TYR A 181 6.63 -17.96 -7.62
CA TYR A 181 7.94 -17.34 -7.84
C TYR A 181 8.58 -16.75 -6.58
N LEU A 182 7.79 -16.41 -5.55
CA LEU A 182 8.32 -15.86 -4.32
C LEU A 182 8.73 -16.99 -3.38
N SER A 183 10.03 -17.13 -3.14
CA SER A 183 10.56 -18.10 -2.17
C SER A 183 10.55 -17.50 -0.77
N GLU A 184 10.60 -18.35 0.28
CA GLU A 184 10.78 -17.85 1.65
C GLU A 184 12.16 -17.19 1.79
N SER A 185 12.19 -15.99 2.40
CA SER A 185 13.42 -15.24 2.60
C SER A 185 14.03 -15.47 3.97
N ARG A 186 13.23 -15.88 4.94
CA ARG A 186 13.65 -16.04 6.32
C ARG A 186 14.17 -17.45 6.60
N ASP A 187 15.31 -17.55 7.29
CA ASP A 187 15.74 -18.80 7.87
C ASP A 187 14.91 -19.12 9.12
N MET A 188 13.98 -20.07 8.95
CA MET A 188 13.04 -20.46 10.01
C MET A 188 13.71 -21.23 11.15
N VAL A 189 14.91 -21.78 10.95
CA VAL A 189 15.67 -22.50 11.98
C VAL A 189 16.31 -21.49 12.93
N GLU A 190 16.94 -20.43 12.38
CA GLU A 190 17.51 -19.36 13.18
C GLU A 190 16.42 -18.49 13.84
N ALA A 191 15.31 -18.25 13.15
CA ALA A 191 14.19 -17.47 13.67
C ALA A 191 13.61 -18.03 14.97
N LYS A 192 13.60 -19.34 15.14
CA LYS A 192 13.13 -20.01 16.37
C LYS A 192 14.06 -19.82 17.57
N LYS A 193 15.33 -19.50 17.34
CA LYS A 193 16.34 -19.31 18.40
C LYS A 193 16.33 -17.90 19.00
N VAL A 194 15.75 -16.93 18.29
CA VAL A 194 15.71 -15.53 18.75
C VAL A 194 14.55 -15.34 19.70
N GLU A 195 14.82 -15.30 21.00
CA GLU A 195 13.83 -14.88 22.00
C GLU A 195 13.46 -13.40 21.82
N ARG A 196 12.23 -13.13 21.41
CA ARG A 196 11.72 -11.76 21.32
C ARG A 196 11.30 -11.26 22.69
N ARG A 197 11.83 -10.10 23.10
CA ARG A 197 11.33 -9.35 24.26
C ARG A 197 9.86 -9.01 24.05
N LYS A 198 8.98 -9.57 24.88
CA LYS A 198 7.55 -9.21 24.91
C LYS A 198 7.43 -7.71 25.15
N GLY A 199 6.65 -7.02 24.33
CA GLY A 199 6.36 -5.59 24.52
C GLY A 199 7.31 -4.60 23.81
N ALA A 200 8.35 -5.05 23.12
CA ALA A 200 9.31 -4.17 22.43
C ALA A 200 8.66 -3.16 21.49
N SER A 201 7.58 -3.53 20.77
CA SER A 201 6.85 -2.63 19.88
C SER A 201 6.08 -1.53 20.63
N LEU A 202 5.47 -1.84 21.78
CA LEU A 202 4.78 -0.85 22.61
C LEU A 202 5.77 0.12 23.26
N ILE A 203 6.92 -0.38 23.69
CA ILE A 203 8.01 0.45 24.22
C ILE A 203 8.51 1.42 23.14
N ALA A 204 8.74 0.93 21.92
CA ALA A 204 9.17 1.75 20.80
C ALA A 204 8.14 2.84 20.44
N VAL A 205 6.84 2.50 20.40
CA VAL A 205 5.77 3.47 20.18
C VAL A 205 5.76 4.51 21.30
N LYS A 206 5.79 4.08 22.57
CA LYS A 206 5.85 5.01 23.70
C LYS A 206 7.07 5.94 23.61
N HIS A 207 8.23 5.42 23.22
CA HIS A 207 9.46 6.21 23.05
C HIS A 207 9.29 7.32 22.01
N VAL A 208 8.68 7.03 20.85
CA VAL A 208 8.41 8.01 19.79
C VAL A 208 7.52 9.17 20.32
N PHE A 209 6.54 8.86 21.16
CA PHE A 209 5.65 9.88 21.71
C PHE A 209 6.30 10.69 22.86
N THR A 210 7.14 10.06 23.66
CA THR A 210 7.73 10.70 24.85
C THR A 210 9.05 11.43 24.56
N HIS A 211 9.77 11.05 23.48
CA HIS A 211 11.09 11.57 23.15
C HIS A 211 11.10 12.27 21.77
N SER A 212 10.07 13.05 21.46
CA SER A 212 9.89 13.72 20.15
C SER A 212 11.01 14.69 19.76
N LYS A 213 11.86 15.10 20.71
CA LYS A 213 13.03 15.97 20.46
C LYS A 213 14.25 15.22 19.94
N GLU A 214 14.33 13.91 20.10
CA GLU A 214 15.40 13.09 19.56
C GLU A 214 15.29 12.99 18.03
N ALA A 215 16.42 12.77 17.35
CA ALA A 215 16.47 12.79 15.87
C ALA A 215 15.52 11.78 15.22
N ALA A 216 15.55 10.51 15.65
CA ALA A 216 14.72 9.47 15.06
C ALA A 216 13.21 9.66 15.31
N PRO A 217 12.72 9.88 16.55
CA PRO A 217 11.32 10.23 16.81
C PRO A 217 10.86 11.48 16.06
N ARG A 218 11.68 12.52 15.99
CA ARG A 218 11.37 13.76 15.27
C ARG A 218 11.16 13.51 13.77
N LEU A 219 12.02 12.73 13.13
CA LEU A 219 11.87 12.35 11.72
C LEU A 219 10.60 11.54 11.49
N ILE A 220 10.25 10.62 12.40
CA ILE A 220 9.00 9.87 12.34
C ILE A 220 7.79 10.81 12.38
N TRP A 221 7.80 11.83 13.25
CA TRP A 221 6.71 12.82 13.34
C TRP A 221 6.62 13.69 12.09
N VAL A 222 7.74 14.19 11.57
CA VAL A 222 7.78 14.98 10.32
C VAL A 222 7.20 14.16 9.17
N TYR A 223 7.62 12.91 9.03
CA TYR A 223 7.09 11.99 8.01
C TYR A 223 5.59 11.72 8.21
N ALA A 224 5.16 11.44 9.43
CA ALA A 224 3.75 11.15 9.75
C ALA A 224 2.83 12.35 9.44
N ILE A 225 3.25 13.57 9.80
CA ILE A 225 2.50 14.80 9.50
C ILE A 225 2.45 15.05 7.98
N GLY A 226 3.57 14.93 7.28
CA GLY A 226 3.64 15.14 5.82
C GLY A 226 2.78 14.15 5.05
N ILE A 227 2.89 12.85 5.36
CA ILE A 227 2.05 11.82 4.76
C ILE A 227 0.59 11.98 5.15
N GLY A 228 0.30 12.32 6.41
CA GLY A 228 -1.07 12.57 6.89
C GLY A 228 -1.74 13.71 6.13
N ALA A 229 -1.06 14.83 5.94
CA ALA A 229 -1.56 15.96 5.15
C ALA A 229 -1.81 15.57 3.68
N PHE A 230 -0.85 14.87 3.05
CA PHE A 230 -0.99 14.38 1.68
C PHE A 230 -2.18 13.42 1.52
N GLN A 231 -2.32 12.47 2.43
CA GLN A 231 -3.43 11.51 2.41
C GLN A 231 -4.78 12.19 2.68
N GLY A 232 -4.82 13.17 3.58
CA GLY A 232 -6.02 13.98 3.85
C GLY A 232 -6.50 14.72 2.60
N ILE A 233 -5.60 15.41 1.91
CA ILE A 233 -5.93 16.09 0.64
C ILE A 233 -6.41 15.07 -0.41
N THR A 234 -5.70 13.96 -0.57
CA THR A 234 -6.05 12.93 -1.56
C THR A 234 -7.42 12.31 -1.29
N ALA A 235 -7.77 12.11 -0.02
CA ALA A 235 -9.06 11.52 0.38
C ALA A 235 -10.27 12.38 -0.01
N ILE A 236 -10.14 13.71 0.05
CA ILE A 236 -11.23 14.66 -0.28
C ILE A 236 -11.14 15.21 -1.70
N LEU A 237 -10.00 15.02 -2.38
CA LEU A 237 -9.75 15.60 -3.69
C LEU A 237 -10.82 15.21 -4.72
N ALA A 238 -11.19 13.93 -4.77
CA ALA A 238 -12.20 13.44 -5.70
C ALA A 238 -13.57 14.08 -5.44
N LEU A 239 -13.96 14.28 -4.18
CA LEU A 239 -15.20 14.99 -3.81
C LEU A 239 -15.13 16.45 -4.22
N PHE A 240 -14.04 17.13 -3.91
CA PHE A 240 -13.83 18.54 -4.27
C PHE A 240 -13.90 18.76 -5.79
N LEU A 241 -13.25 17.87 -6.56
CA LEU A 241 -13.25 17.93 -8.01
C LEU A 241 -14.66 17.68 -8.61
N ALA A 242 -15.41 16.75 -8.01
CA ALA A 242 -16.78 16.48 -8.41
C ALA A 242 -17.69 17.68 -8.12
N ASP A 243 -17.60 18.26 -6.91
CA ASP A 243 -18.50 19.34 -6.47
C ASP A 243 -18.18 20.69 -7.14
N ARG A 244 -16.89 21.00 -7.32
CA ARG A 244 -16.47 22.31 -7.82
C ARG A 244 -16.36 22.37 -9.34
N PHE A 245 -15.98 21.26 -9.98
CA PHE A 245 -15.66 21.20 -11.41
C PHE A 245 -16.51 20.19 -12.19
N GLY A 246 -17.44 19.48 -11.53
CA GLY A 246 -18.32 18.50 -12.17
C GLY A 246 -17.58 17.29 -12.74
N ILE A 247 -16.38 16.95 -12.20
CA ILE A 247 -15.59 15.83 -12.68
C ILE A 247 -16.25 14.52 -12.25
N THR A 248 -16.60 13.71 -13.23
CA THR A 248 -17.28 12.43 -13.04
C THR A 248 -16.30 11.28 -12.77
N ALA A 249 -16.81 10.16 -12.23
CA ALA A 249 -16.00 8.97 -11.90
C ALA A 249 -15.24 8.39 -13.10
N ASP A 250 -15.79 8.54 -14.32
CA ASP A 250 -15.15 8.08 -15.56
C ASP A 250 -14.01 8.98 -16.03
N ARG A 251 -13.88 10.21 -15.51
CA ARG A 251 -12.84 11.19 -15.87
C ARG A 251 -11.81 11.44 -14.77
N ILE A 252 -12.08 11.04 -13.54
CA ILE A 252 -11.20 11.30 -12.39
C ILE A 252 -9.78 10.73 -12.59
N TRP A 253 -9.64 9.66 -13.36
CA TRP A 253 -8.36 9.01 -13.66
C TRP A 253 -7.34 9.96 -14.29
N VAL A 254 -7.80 10.93 -15.12
CA VAL A 254 -6.89 11.88 -15.78
C VAL A 254 -6.06 12.64 -14.76
N ILE A 255 -6.72 13.13 -13.70
CA ILE A 255 -6.06 13.93 -12.65
C ILE A 255 -5.14 13.07 -11.81
N PHE A 256 -5.60 11.89 -11.38
CA PHE A 256 -4.77 11.00 -10.57
C PHE A 256 -3.58 10.43 -11.36
N THR A 257 -3.76 10.12 -12.64
CA THR A 257 -2.67 9.71 -13.52
C THR A 257 -1.66 10.82 -13.73
N PHE A 258 -2.12 12.06 -13.95
CA PHE A 258 -1.25 13.22 -14.06
C PHE A 258 -0.43 13.42 -12.79
N MET A 259 -1.06 13.38 -11.62
CA MET A 259 -0.37 13.46 -10.32
C MET A 259 0.64 12.32 -10.13
N GLY A 260 0.25 11.08 -10.47
CA GLY A 260 1.13 9.91 -10.39
C GLY A 260 2.33 10.04 -11.33
N THR A 261 2.11 10.48 -12.56
CA THR A 261 3.16 10.67 -13.57
C THR A 261 4.17 11.74 -13.13
N ILE A 262 3.68 12.90 -12.63
CA ILE A 262 4.55 13.93 -12.07
C ILE A 262 5.36 13.37 -10.89
N SER A 263 4.73 12.60 -10.00
CA SER A 263 5.43 11.98 -8.86
C SER A 263 6.55 11.05 -9.32
N VAL A 264 6.31 10.23 -10.35
CA VAL A 264 7.33 9.34 -10.94
C VAL A 264 8.48 10.15 -11.55
N ILE A 265 8.17 11.15 -12.39
CA ILE A 265 9.18 12.00 -13.05
C ILE A 265 10.03 12.74 -12.01
N THR A 266 9.40 13.30 -10.98
CA THR A 266 10.11 14.04 -9.93
C THR A 266 11.05 13.13 -9.15
N ARG A 267 10.57 11.94 -8.76
CA ARG A 267 11.40 10.98 -7.99
C ARG A 267 12.52 10.37 -8.83
N ALA A 268 12.24 10.00 -10.08
CA ALA A 268 13.24 9.35 -10.94
C ALA A 268 14.24 10.34 -11.56
N GLY A 269 13.79 11.55 -11.91
CA GLY A 269 14.59 12.50 -12.67
C GLY A 269 15.18 13.65 -11.87
N VAL A 270 14.45 14.12 -10.85
CA VAL A 270 14.83 15.36 -10.13
C VAL A 270 15.46 15.05 -8.79
N LEU A 271 14.87 14.13 -8.01
CA LEU A 271 15.29 13.87 -6.64
C LEU A 271 16.73 13.37 -6.56
N GLY A 272 17.11 12.41 -7.41
CA GLY A 272 18.49 11.89 -7.45
C GLY A 272 19.49 13.00 -7.72
N LYS A 273 19.27 13.81 -8.78
CA LYS A 273 20.15 14.95 -9.13
C LYS A 273 20.18 16.02 -8.05
N ALA A 274 19.08 16.23 -7.35
CA ALA A 274 19.02 17.19 -6.25
C ALA A 274 19.84 16.72 -5.04
N VAL A 275 19.71 15.44 -4.67
CA VAL A 275 20.50 14.83 -3.60
C VAL A 275 21.99 14.83 -3.93
N ASP A 276 22.37 14.47 -5.16
CA ASP A 276 23.77 14.49 -5.62
C ASP A 276 24.38 15.90 -5.58
N ARG A 277 23.56 16.94 -5.86
CA ARG A 277 24.05 18.32 -5.93
C ARG A 277 24.04 19.05 -4.58
N TRP A 278 23.05 18.79 -3.72
CA TRP A 278 22.83 19.54 -2.47
C TRP A 278 22.99 18.70 -1.21
N GLY A 279 23.18 17.37 -1.34
CA GLY A 279 23.26 16.45 -0.22
C GLY A 279 21.88 16.13 0.39
N GLU A 280 21.85 15.11 1.25
CA GLU A 280 20.59 14.62 1.88
C GLU A 280 20.06 15.54 3.01
N VAL A 281 20.86 16.48 3.51
CA VAL A 281 20.60 17.25 4.77
C VAL A 281 20.50 18.77 4.51
N ARG A 282 20.46 19.22 3.28
CA ARG A 282 20.27 20.64 2.98
C ARG A 282 18.89 20.99 2.48
#